data_fc7a1fd92b5a84539f0c1458a2c43305
#
_entry.id   fc7a1fd92b5a84539f0c1458a2c43305
#
_cell.length_a   1.000
_cell.length_b   1.000
_cell.length_c   1.000
_cell.angle_alpha   90.00
_cell.angle_beta   90.00
_cell.angle_gamma   90.00
#
_symmetry.space_group_name_H-M   'P 1'
#
loop_
_entity.id
_entity.type
_entity.pdbx_description
1 polymer ?
#
loop_
_entity_poly.entity_id
_entity_poly.type
_entity_poly.pdbx_seq_one_letter_code
_entity_poly.pdbx_strand_id
1 'polypeptide(L)'
;MGNLSLVTIIIIAANAIISYKGFSDYGFFERYKFNVGAVRRGEQIRMFSSGFLHVDTMHLIVNMFTLYFFADIVVMELGNLNFIIVYIISLILGNLLSLYFHQNEYHYSAVGASGAVTGILYAAILLHPDLELYLMFIPIPIPAYLFGIGYLLYSIYGMKNKVGNIGHDAHFGGAIGGF
;
A
#
# COMPACT_ATOMS: atom_id res chain seq x y z
N MET A 1 -1.99 24.56 -1.62
CA MET A 1 -2.15 23.29 -0.92
C MET A 1 -3.57 23.28 -0.35
N GLY A 2 -4.44 22.38 -0.83
CA GLY A 2 -5.77 22.20 -0.26
C GLY A 2 -5.69 21.58 1.14
N ASN A 3 -6.71 21.79 1.95
CA ASN A 3 -6.82 21.06 3.22
C ASN A 3 -7.07 19.59 2.91
N LEU A 4 -6.27 18.68 3.52
CA LEU A 4 -6.49 17.24 3.42
C LEU A 4 -7.95 16.90 3.68
N SER A 5 -8.50 16.01 2.89
CA SER A 5 -9.85 15.50 3.13
C SER A 5 -9.94 14.82 4.49
N LEU A 6 -11.09 14.94 5.14
CA LEU A 6 -11.32 14.29 6.44
C LEU A 6 -11.10 12.76 6.34
N VAL A 7 -11.46 12.15 5.22
CA VAL A 7 -11.28 10.70 5.01
C VAL A 7 -9.81 10.31 4.94
N THR A 8 -8.96 11.12 4.30
CA THR A 8 -7.51 10.90 4.27
C THR A 8 -6.92 11.00 5.67
N ILE A 9 -7.32 12.01 6.45
CA ILE A 9 -6.89 12.17 7.85
C ILE A 9 -7.27 10.96 8.68
N ILE A 10 -8.50 10.46 8.56
CA ILE A 10 -8.98 9.27 9.28
C ILE A 10 -8.15 8.04 8.93
N ILE A 11 -7.85 7.80 7.64
CA ILE A 11 -7.05 6.65 7.23
C ILE A 11 -5.61 6.76 7.75
N ILE A 12 -4.99 7.93 7.67
CA ILE A 12 -3.64 8.15 8.23
C ILE A 12 -3.64 7.92 9.75
N ALA A 13 -4.62 8.48 10.46
CA ALA A 13 -4.73 8.29 11.90
C ALA A 13 -4.96 6.83 12.30
N ALA A 14 -5.81 6.10 11.56
CA ALA A 14 -6.04 4.67 11.78
C ALA A 14 -4.75 3.86 11.61
N ASN A 15 -4.00 4.10 10.53
CA ASN A 15 -2.70 3.46 10.31
C ASN A 15 -1.71 3.77 11.44
N ALA A 16 -1.62 5.04 11.86
CA ALA A 16 -0.71 5.45 12.93
C ALA A 16 -1.06 4.78 14.27
N ILE A 17 -2.33 4.80 14.67
CA ILE A 17 -2.80 4.22 15.95
C ILE A 17 -2.62 2.70 15.96
N ILE A 18 -3.02 2.01 14.89
CA ILE A 18 -2.95 0.54 14.81
C ILE A 18 -1.49 0.09 14.74
N SER A 19 -0.63 0.79 14.00
CA SER A 19 0.80 0.49 13.93
C SER A 19 1.50 0.73 15.28
N TYR A 20 1.18 1.85 15.96
CA TYR A 20 1.72 2.12 17.28
C TYR A 20 1.35 1.02 18.30
N LYS A 21 0.10 0.54 18.25
CA LYS A 21 -0.32 -0.62 19.03
C LYS A 21 0.49 -1.87 18.67
N GLY A 22 0.70 -2.11 17.37
CA GLY A 22 1.52 -3.24 16.88
C GLY A 22 2.98 -3.18 17.32
N PHE A 23 3.58 -1.98 17.36
CA PHE A 23 4.96 -1.79 17.86
C PHE A 23 5.10 -2.10 19.35
N SER A 24 4.06 -1.85 20.14
CA SER A 24 4.08 -2.04 21.60
C SER A 24 3.54 -3.39 22.07
N ASP A 25 2.81 -4.12 21.22
CA ASP A 25 2.13 -5.37 21.56
C ASP A 25 2.40 -6.43 20.49
N TYR A 26 3.39 -7.27 20.77
CA TYR A 26 3.78 -8.36 19.87
C TYR A 26 2.62 -9.36 19.61
N GLY A 27 1.82 -9.65 20.61
CA GLY A 27 0.66 -10.56 20.46
C GLY A 27 -0.39 -9.99 19.51
N PHE A 28 -0.65 -8.67 19.62
CA PHE A 28 -1.52 -7.96 18.69
C PHE A 28 -0.94 -8.00 17.27
N PHE A 29 0.33 -7.67 17.09
CA PHE A 29 0.99 -7.70 15.78
C PHE A 29 0.89 -9.08 15.12
N GLU A 30 1.25 -10.15 15.82
CA GLU A 30 1.18 -11.53 15.33
C GLU A 30 -0.24 -11.96 14.96
N ARG A 31 -1.24 -11.51 15.72
CA ARG A 31 -2.64 -11.84 15.48
C ARG A 31 -3.20 -11.22 14.21
N TYR A 32 -2.77 -10.02 13.85
CA TYR A 32 -3.39 -9.22 12.79
C TYR A 32 -2.52 -9.06 11.54
N LYS A 33 -1.24 -9.47 11.55
CA LYS A 33 -0.42 -9.50 10.35
C LYS A 33 -0.97 -10.49 9.31
N PHE A 34 -0.75 -10.22 8.03
CA PHE A 34 -0.96 -11.20 6.98
C PHE A 34 -0.08 -12.42 7.24
N ASN A 35 -0.65 -13.60 7.13
CA ASN A 35 0.09 -14.85 7.19
C ASN A 35 -0.65 -15.90 6.35
N VAL A 36 0.05 -16.49 5.38
CA VAL A 36 -0.54 -17.43 4.42
C VAL A 36 -1.21 -18.61 5.11
N GLY A 37 -0.54 -19.24 6.07
CA GLY A 37 -1.07 -20.38 6.79
C GLY A 37 -2.33 -20.04 7.58
N ALA A 38 -2.38 -18.89 8.22
CA ALA A 38 -3.54 -18.44 8.99
C ALA A 38 -4.73 -18.10 8.10
N VAL A 39 -4.50 -17.35 7.00
CA VAL A 39 -5.56 -17.01 6.03
C VAL A 39 -6.17 -18.27 5.43
N ARG A 40 -5.35 -19.28 5.07
CA ARG A 40 -5.84 -20.55 4.55
C ARG A 40 -6.61 -21.40 5.56
N ARG A 41 -6.41 -21.19 6.85
CA ARG A 41 -7.24 -21.78 7.92
C ARG A 41 -8.52 -21.01 8.22
N GLY A 42 -8.81 -19.93 7.46
CA GLY A 42 -10.05 -19.16 7.60
C GLY A 42 -9.91 -17.82 8.34
N GLU A 43 -8.70 -17.42 8.77
CA GLU A 43 -8.46 -16.13 9.44
C GLU A 43 -8.40 -14.97 8.43
N GLN A 44 -9.47 -14.81 7.63
CA GLN A 44 -9.49 -13.88 6.49
C GLN A 44 -9.42 -12.40 6.90
N ILE A 45 -9.72 -12.07 8.16
CA ILE A 45 -9.55 -10.70 8.68
C ILE A 45 -8.12 -10.18 8.44
N ARG A 46 -7.12 -11.05 8.39
CA ARG A 46 -5.72 -10.73 8.13
C ARG A 46 -5.47 -10.13 6.75
N MET A 47 -6.36 -10.43 5.79
CA MET A 47 -6.34 -9.82 4.45
C MET A 47 -6.59 -8.31 4.49
N PHE A 48 -7.28 -7.84 5.52
CA PHE A 48 -7.60 -6.44 5.73
C PHE A 48 -6.72 -5.80 6.81
N SER A 49 -6.63 -6.44 7.97
CA SER A 49 -5.97 -5.87 9.15
C SER A 49 -4.47 -5.63 8.96
N SER A 50 -3.80 -6.47 8.16
CA SER A 50 -2.37 -6.34 7.87
C SER A 50 -2.01 -5.01 7.17
N GLY A 51 -2.96 -4.44 6.42
CA GLY A 51 -2.78 -3.17 5.74
C GLY A 51 -2.76 -1.95 6.65
N PHE A 52 -3.00 -2.12 7.95
CA PHE A 52 -2.91 -1.06 8.96
C PHE A 52 -1.75 -1.28 9.94
N LEU A 53 -0.99 -2.35 9.80
CA LEU A 53 0.20 -2.65 10.58
C LEU A 53 1.46 -2.30 9.78
N HIS A 54 2.54 -1.94 10.46
CA HIS A 54 3.84 -1.70 9.85
C HIS A 54 4.94 -2.39 10.68
N VAL A 55 6.05 -2.77 10.02
CA VAL A 55 7.16 -3.43 10.71
C VAL A 55 7.93 -2.48 11.60
N ASP A 56 8.02 -1.20 11.20
CA ASP A 56 8.74 -0.15 11.90
C ASP A 56 8.18 1.25 11.58
N THR A 57 8.69 2.23 12.29
CA THR A 57 8.27 3.64 12.15
C THR A 57 8.60 4.22 10.77
N MET A 58 9.75 3.85 10.17
CA MET A 58 10.12 4.39 8.86
C MET A 58 9.18 3.87 7.78
N HIS A 59 8.83 2.57 7.82
CA HIS A 59 7.84 1.97 6.94
C HIS A 59 6.47 2.69 7.04
N LEU A 60 6.02 2.97 8.27
CA LEU A 60 4.79 3.75 8.49
C LEU A 60 4.90 5.16 7.90
N ILE A 61 5.99 5.88 8.19
CA ILE A 61 6.19 7.26 7.71
C ILE A 61 6.17 7.32 6.18
N VAL A 62 6.90 6.43 5.50
CA VAL A 62 6.96 6.43 4.03
C VAL A 62 5.58 6.17 3.42
N ASN A 63 4.81 5.22 3.96
CA ASN A 63 3.45 4.96 3.49
C ASN A 63 2.53 6.16 3.71
N MET A 64 2.53 6.75 4.89
CA MET A 64 1.66 7.89 5.22
C MET A 64 2.05 9.15 4.44
N PHE A 65 3.34 9.35 4.21
CA PHE A 65 3.84 10.46 3.41
C PHE A 65 3.40 10.32 1.94
N THR A 66 3.54 9.14 1.35
CA THR A 66 3.05 8.87 -0.01
C THR A 66 1.53 9.07 -0.08
N LEU A 67 0.79 8.51 0.86
CA LEU A 67 -0.66 8.70 0.92
C LEU A 67 -1.04 10.18 1.03
N TYR A 68 -0.35 10.94 1.87
CA TYR A 68 -0.56 12.39 2.04
C TYR A 68 -0.46 13.15 0.72
N PHE A 69 0.53 12.84 -0.12
CA PHE A 69 0.73 13.56 -1.39
C PHE A 69 -0.27 13.19 -2.48
N PHE A 70 -0.69 11.93 -2.54
CA PHE A 70 -1.51 11.45 -3.67
C PHE A 70 -2.99 11.36 -3.36
N ALA A 71 -3.38 11.28 -2.08
CA ALA A 71 -4.78 11.13 -1.69
C ALA A 71 -5.67 12.29 -2.18
N ASP A 72 -5.20 13.54 -2.03
CA ASP A 72 -6.00 14.71 -2.41
C ASP A 72 -6.33 14.73 -3.90
N ILE A 73 -5.42 14.27 -4.76
CA ILE A 73 -5.66 14.17 -6.20
C ILE A 73 -6.86 13.24 -6.45
N VAL A 74 -6.83 12.04 -5.87
CA VAL A 74 -7.89 11.05 -6.05
C VAL A 74 -9.21 11.51 -5.42
N VAL A 75 -9.15 12.15 -4.24
CA VAL A 75 -10.34 12.68 -3.57
C VAL A 75 -10.97 13.82 -4.36
N MET A 76 -10.18 14.73 -4.90
CA MET A 76 -10.70 15.87 -5.68
C MET A 76 -11.34 15.42 -6.99
N GLU A 77 -10.78 14.44 -7.67
CA GLU A 77 -11.25 13.96 -8.96
C GLU A 77 -12.41 12.94 -8.82
N LEU A 78 -12.32 12.02 -7.87
CA LEU A 78 -13.26 10.90 -7.76
C LEU A 78 -14.19 11.00 -6.53
N GLY A 79 -13.90 11.88 -5.60
CA GLY A 79 -14.65 12.03 -4.35
C GLY A 79 -14.24 11.01 -3.25
N ASN A 80 -14.67 11.30 -2.02
CA ASN A 80 -14.28 10.53 -0.82
C ASN A 80 -14.65 9.04 -0.91
N LEU A 81 -15.83 8.72 -1.45
CA LEU A 81 -16.30 7.33 -1.51
C LEU A 81 -15.43 6.48 -2.44
N ASN A 82 -15.15 6.98 -3.65
CA ASN A 82 -14.33 6.27 -4.63
C ASN A 82 -12.87 6.15 -4.15
N PHE A 83 -12.35 7.17 -3.47
CA PHE A 83 -11.03 7.08 -2.81
C PHE A 83 -10.97 5.92 -1.81
N ILE A 84 -11.98 5.76 -0.94
CA ILE A 84 -12.06 4.64 0.00
C ILE A 84 -12.13 3.30 -0.76
N ILE A 85 -12.95 3.23 -1.80
CA ILE A 85 -13.11 2.02 -2.62
C ILE A 85 -11.78 1.63 -3.25
N VAL A 86 -11.07 2.56 -3.90
CA VAL A 86 -9.75 2.31 -4.50
C VAL A 86 -8.75 1.85 -3.43
N TYR A 87 -8.70 2.53 -2.28
CA TYR A 87 -7.81 2.16 -1.18
C TYR A 87 -8.04 0.72 -0.71
N ILE A 88 -9.30 0.35 -0.46
CA ILE A 88 -9.66 -0.99 0.06
C ILE A 88 -9.47 -2.07 -1.00
N ILE A 89 -9.90 -1.84 -2.24
CA ILE A 89 -9.72 -2.79 -3.34
C ILE A 89 -8.23 -3.04 -3.57
N SER A 90 -7.42 -2.00 -3.61
CA SER A 90 -5.97 -2.10 -3.80
C SER A 90 -5.29 -2.87 -2.67
N LEU A 91 -5.71 -2.65 -1.41
CA LEU A 91 -5.24 -3.43 -0.27
C LEU A 91 -5.55 -4.92 -0.44
N ILE A 92 -6.80 -5.24 -0.77
CA ILE A 92 -7.24 -6.63 -0.90
C ILE A 92 -6.58 -7.32 -2.09
N LEU A 93 -6.50 -6.66 -3.25
CA LEU A 93 -5.82 -7.21 -4.44
C LEU A 93 -4.33 -7.42 -4.19
N GLY A 94 -3.67 -6.51 -3.48
CA GLY A 94 -2.29 -6.69 -3.04
C GLY A 94 -2.11 -7.96 -2.22
N ASN A 95 -2.92 -8.13 -1.18
CA ASN A 95 -2.86 -9.30 -0.32
C ASN A 95 -3.32 -10.61 -1.03
N LEU A 96 -4.28 -10.52 -1.96
CA LEU A 96 -4.67 -11.67 -2.78
C LEU A 96 -3.51 -12.14 -3.68
N LEU A 97 -2.78 -11.20 -4.26
CA LEU A 97 -1.63 -11.53 -5.10
C LEU A 97 -0.50 -12.14 -4.26
N SER A 98 -0.24 -11.59 -3.07
CA SER A 98 0.70 -12.20 -2.10
C SER A 98 0.26 -13.62 -1.72
N LEU A 99 -1.03 -13.83 -1.45
CA LEU A 99 -1.56 -15.16 -1.15
C LEU A 99 -1.35 -16.14 -2.31
N TYR A 100 -1.56 -15.69 -3.54
CA TYR A 100 -1.39 -16.51 -4.73
C TYR A 100 0.07 -16.91 -4.97
N PHE A 101 1.01 -15.96 -4.91
CA PHE A 101 2.43 -16.24 -5.15
C PHE A 101 3.08 -17.05 -4.01
N HIS A 102 2.64 -16.85 -2.78
CA HIS A 102 3.18 -17.51 -1.59
C HIS A 102 2.29 -18.64 -1.04
N GLN A 103 1.35 -19.15 -1.85
CA GLN A 103 0.36 -20.14 -1.41
C GLN A 103 0.94 -21.41 -0.78
N ASN A 104 2.17 -21.78 -1.12
CA ASN A 104 2.87 -22.95 -0.57
C ASN A 104 3.86 -22.57 0.56
N GLU A 105 4.00 -21.29 0.87
CA GLU A 105 4.89 -20.76 1.90
C GLU A 105 4.07 -20.42 3.16
N TYR A 106 3.65 -21.43 3.93
CA TYR A 106 2.72 -21.24 5.08
C TYR A 106 3.22 -20.26 6.15
N HIS A 107 4.53 -20.05 6.25
CA HIS A 107 5.13 -19.11 7.20
C HIS A 107 5.29 -17.70 6.62
N TYR A 108 5.03 -17.49 5.33
CA TYR A 108 5.11 -16.18 4.73
C TYR A 108 4.16 -15.21 5.45
N SER A 109 4.68 -14.05 5.78
CA SER A 109 3.95 -12.99 6.49
C SER A 109 4.30 -11.63 5.92
N ALA A 110 3.32 -10.73 5.90
CA ALA A 110 3.49 -9.36 5.43
C ALA A 110 2.63 -8.39 6.25
N VAL A 111 3.05 -7.14 6.29
CA VAL A 111 2.29 -6.01 6.83
C VAL A 111 2.61 -4.75 6.04
N GLY A 112 1.71 -3.79 6.05
CA GLY A 112 1.90 -2.47 5.48
C GLY A 112 0.71 -2.00 4.66
N ALA A 113 0.47 -0.70 4.68
CA ALA A 113 -0.51 -0.05 3.82
C ALA A 113 -0.06 0.02 2.35
N SER A 114 1.16 -0.45 2.03
CA SER A 114 1.83 -0.15 0.76
C SER A 114 1.07 -0.64 -0.48
N GLY A 115 0.32 -1.75 -0.40
CA GLY A 115 -0.56 -2.18 -1.49
C GLY A 115 -1.66 -1.14 -1.76
N ALA A 116 -2.38 -0.69 -0.73
CA ALA A 116 -3.39 0.34 -0.85
C ALA A 116 -2.81 1.69 -1.33
N VAL A 117 -1.69 2.10 -0.73
CA VAL A 117 -0.99 3.35 -1.08
C VAL A 117 -0.50 3.33 -2.53
N THR A 118 0.02 2.21 -3.00
CA THR A 118 0.39 2.02 -4.40
C THR A 118 -0.83 2.16 -5.32
N GLY A 119 -1.98 1.61 -4.95
CA GLY A 119 -3.20 1.81 -5.71
C GLY A 119 -3.63 3.27 -5.81
N ILE A 120 -3.59 4.03 -4.71
CA ILE A 120 -3.85 5.48 -4.72
C ILE A 120 -2.85 6.24 -5.59
N LEU A 121 -1.57 5.88 -5.52
CA LEU A 121 -0.53 6.43 -6.40
C LEU A 121 -0.86 6.18 -7.87
N TYR A 122 -1.24 4.96 -8.25
CA TYR A 122 -1.57 4.63 -9.63
C TYR A 122 -2.86 5.29 -10.10
N ALA A 123 -3.88 5.38 -9.26
CA ALA A 123 -5.08 6.17 -9.57
C ALA A 123 -4.72 7.63 -9.83
N ALA A 124 -3.86 8.25 -9.01
CA ALA A 124 -3.40 9.61 -9.23
C ALA A 124 -2.60 9.77 -10.54
N ILE A 125 -1.73 8.80 -10.87
CA ILE A 125 -0.96 8.79 -12.13
C ILE A 125 -1.90 8.71 -13.34
N LEU A 126 -2.94 7.89 -13.28
CA LEU A 126 -3.92 7.76 -14.37
C LEU A 126 -4.75 9.03 -14.57
N LEU A 127 -5.12 9.68 -13.47
CA LEU A 127 -5.88 10.93 -13.50
C LEU A 127 -5.03 12.11 -14.00
N HIS A 128 -3.74 12.13 -13.65
CA HIS A 128 -2.78 13.18 -14.00
C HIS A 128 -1.44 12.60 -14.45
N PRO A 129 -1.37 12.00 -15.67
CA PRO A 129 -0.17 11.30 -16.13
C PRO A 129 1.05 12.21 -16.31
N ASP A 130 0.81 13.49 -16.59
CA ASP A 130 1.85 14.49 -16.80
C ASP A 130 2.32 15.17 -15.51
N LEU A 131 1.80 14.75 -14.33
CA LEU A 131 2.27 15.23 -13.04
C LEU A 131 3.77 15.00 -12.91
N GLU A 132 4.48 16.02 -12.47
CA GLU A 132 5.92 15.91 -12.20
C GLU A 132 6.17 15.38 -10.78
N LEU A 133 6.82 14.22 -10.70
CA LEU A 133 7.24 13.62 -9.44
C LEU A 133 8.70 13.93 -9.16
N TYR A 134 8.95 14.44 -7.97
CA TYR A 134 10.29 14.63 -7.43
C TYR A 134 10.59 13.47 -6.48
N LEU A 135 11.53 12.61 -6.85
CA LEU A 135 11.99 11.57 -5.93
C LEU A 135 12.88 12.20 -4.86
N MET A 136 12.69 11.75 -3.62
CA MET A 136 13.47 12.22 -2.49
C MET A 136 14.99 12.12 -2.82
N PHE A 137 15.72 13.23 -2.67
CA PHE A 137 17.14 13.40 -3.02
C PHE A 137 17.48 13.51 -4.51
N ILE A 138 16.53 13.41 -5.43
CA ILE A 138 16.76 13.61 -6.87
C ILE A 138 15.97 14.85 -7.31
N PRO A 139 16.63 16.00 -7.54
CA PRO A 139 15.94 17.25 -7.88
C PRO A 139 15.58 17.32 -9.38
N ILE A 140 15.36 16.17 -10.02
CA ILE A 140 14.97 16.09 -11.43
C ILE A 140 13.51 15.64 -11.48
N PRO A 141 12.62 16.44 -12.10
CA PRO A 141 11.23 16.05 -12.25
C PRO A 141 11.11 14.85 -13.20
N ILE A 142 10.35 13.85 -12.79
CA ILE A 142 10.05 12.66 -13.60
C ILE A 142 8.55 12.69 -13.88
N PRO A 143 8.11 12.63 -15.14
CA PRO A 143 6.68 12.47 -15.44
C PRO A 143 6.09 11.24 -14.74
N ALA A 144 4.93 11.41 -14.12
CA ALA A 144 4.31 10.37 -13.29
C ALA A 144 4.07 9.07 -14.06
N TYR A 145 3.71 9.13 -15.35
CA TYR A 145 3.54 7.94 -16.18
C TYR A 145 4.85 7.15 -16.35
N LEU A 146 6.02 7.84 -16.52
CA LEU A 146 7.32 7.15 -16.61
C LEU A 146 7.68 6.49 -15.28
N PHE A 147 7.46 7.20 -14.17
CA PHE A 147 7.64 6.62 -12.84
C PHE A 147 6.76 5.38 -12.66
N GLY A 148 5.47 5.46 -13.02
CA GLY A 148 4.54 4.35 -12.90
C GLY A 148 4.99 3.12 -13.68
N ILE A 149 5.37 3.29 -14.97
CA ILE A 149 5.89 2.20 -15.79
C ILE A 149 7.15 1.59 -15.16
N GLY A 150 8.11 2.43 -14.77
CA GLY A 150 9.36 1.98 -14.14
C GLY A 150 9.11 1.21 -12.84
N TYR A 151 8.19 1.68 -12.01
CA TYR A 151 7.85 1.02 -10.75
C TYR A 151 7.13 -0.33 -10.94
N LEU A 152 6.25 -0.47 -11.95
CA LEU A 152 5.67 -1.78 -12.31
C LEU A 152 6.73 -2.76 -12.77
N LEU A 153 7.64 -2.33 -13.66
CA LEU A 153 8.75 -3.17 -14.12
C LEU A 153 9.66 -3.58 -12.97
N TYR A 154 9.96 -2.66 -12.05
CA TYR A 154 10.71 -2.96 -10.84
C TYR A 154 9.99 -3.96 -9.94
N SER A 155 8.66 -3.81 -9.77
CA SER A 155 7.86 -4.75 -8.98
C SER A 155 7.86 -6.15 -9.61
N ILE A 156 7.70 -6.26 -10.93
CA ILE A 156 7.77 -7.55 -11.65
C ILE A 156 9.16 -8.17 -11.50
N TYR A 157 10.22 -7.38 -11.65
CA TYR A 157 11.60 -7.85 -11.46
C TYR A 157 11.81 -8.32 -10.01
N GLY A 158 11.34 -7.55 -9.04
CA GLY A 158 11.45 -7.86 -7.61
C GLY A 158 10.72 -9.15 -7.21
N MET A 159 9.51 -9.36 -7.75
CA MET A 159 8.79 -10.63 -7.56
C MET A 159 9.57 -11.84 -8.05
N LYS A 160 10.17 -11.73 -9.27
CA LYS A 160 10.93 -12.85 -9.87
C LYS A 160 12.24 -13.14 -9.14
N ASN A 161 12.93 -12.11 -8.67
CA ASN A 161 14.29 -12.22 -8.13
C ASN A 161 14.32 -12.12 -6.59
N LYS A 162 13.16 -12.01 -5.92
CA LYS A 162 13.02 -11.87 -4.45
C LYS A 162 13.93 -10.75 -3.91
N VAL A 163 13.84 -9.57 -4.52
CA VAL A 163 14.71 -8.43 -4.20
C VAL A 163 14.27 -7.78 -2.89
N GLY A 164 15.16 -7.80 -1.90
CA GLY A 164 14.92 -7.16 -0.59
C GLY A 164 13.76 -7.78 0.21
N ASN A 165 13.36 -7.10 1.28
CA ASN A 165 12.19 -7.47 2.09
C ASN A 165 10.96 -6.62 1.70
N ILE A 166 10.76 -6.41 0.41
CA ILE A 166 9.68 -5.59 -0.14
C ILE A 166 8.59 -6.52 -0.69
N GLY A 167 7.34 -6.28 -0.33
CA GLY A 167 6.18 -7.00 -0.87
C GLY A 167 5.84 -6.56 -2.30
N HIS A 168 6.72 -6.89 -3.26
CA HIS A 168 6.56 -6.51 -4.67
C HIS A 168 5.25 -7.01 -5.29
N ASP A 169 4.81 -8.18 -4.89
CA ASP A 169 3.53 -8.80 -5.22
C ASP A 169 2.35 -7.97 -4.70
N ALA A 170 2.41 -7.53 -3.43
CA ALA A 170 1.40 -6.65 -2.85
C ALA A 170 1.35 -5.28 -3.56
N HIS A 171 2.50 -4.72 -3.93
CA HIS A 171 2.57 -3.46 -4.68
C HIS A 171 1.98 -3.62 -6.09
N PHE A 172 2.34 -4.70 -6.79
CA PHE A 172 1.79 -4.96 -8.12
C PHE A 172 0.28 -5.18 -8.08
N GLY A 173 -0.22 -5.97 -7.12
CA GLY A 173 -1.65 -6.17 -6.91
C GLY A 173 -2.37 -4.88 -6.51
N GLY A 174 -1.72 -4.06 -5.68
CA GLY A 174 -2.22 -2.73 -5.33
C GLY A 174 -2.33 -1.79 -6.53
N ALA A 175 -1.32 -1.77 -7.41
CA ALA A 175 -1.35 -1.00 -8.64
C ALA A 175 -2.57 -1.39 -9.52
N ILE A 176 -2.83 -2.70 -9.69
CA ILE A 176 -4.02 -3.18 -10.41
C ILE A 176 -5.31 -2.62 -9.81
N GLY A 177 -5.41 -2.49 -8.50
CA GLY A 177 -6.58 -1.91 -7.83
C GLY A 177 -6.75 -0.40 -8.03
N GLY A 178 -5.68 0.30 -8.43
CA GLY A 178 -5.69 1.73 -8.77
C GLY A 178 -6.03 2.03 -10.23
N PHE A 179 -5.98 1.03 -11.10
CA PHE A 179 -6.41 1.11 -12.50
C PHE A 179 -7.93 1.01 -12.63
#